data_6f694611fa927513c3d210e00b2d386b
#
_entry.id   6f694611fa927513c3d210e00b2d386b
#
_cell.length_a   1.000
_cell.length_b   1.000
_cell.length_c   1.000
_cell.angle_alpha   90.00
_cell.angle_beta   90.00
_cell.angle_gamma   90.00
#
_symmetry.space_group_name_H-M   'P 1'
#
loop_
_entity.id
_entity.type
_entity.pdbx_description
1 polymer ?
#
loop_
_entity_poly.entity_id
_entity_poly.type
_entity_poly.pdbx_seq_one_letter_code
_entity_poly.pdbx_strand_id
1 'polypeptide(L)'
;MAASHVAAAAPPDDAVKRRFPRFPPPPGAAAEPREEASTATGMTVNTPLCFRGKKILAPMVRVGTLPMRLLALDYGADIVYCEELIDIKMLQCKRVINEVLETVDFIAPNERVVFRTCERERHRVVFQMGSADAERALAVAKLVESDVAGIDINMGCPKEYSTKASMGAALLSDPDKIESILTTLVKGICKPVTCKIRILPSVEDTVNLVKRIEKTGIAAIAVHGRKKEERPQHPVHCDVIKAISEAVSIPVIANGGSHDFIKEYMDIETFQKATAASSVMIARAAMWNPSIFRKEGLFPLKEVMQDYIKYAVRYDNHYTNTKYCLCQMLREQLETTQGKKLHAAQSTQEICEAFEMADFYEETTAIFEAKKTSLETETQDEDDQMEDPDVIKMAVRFDKREYPPQITPKMYLLEWCRKEKHPQPVYETVQRPLDRLFCSVVTVAEQKYRSTLWDKSKKLAEQAAAIVCLRTLGVPEGKLCEGETHLINKRKREDRECLNNRDHGEDLSEPSHKKANIIAETSDMNVPKMPR
;
A
#
# COMPACT_ATOMS: atom_id res chain seq x y z
N MET A 1 -59.89 -15.22 28.94
CA MET A 1 -59.56 -14.56 27.67
C MET A 1 -58.05 -14.66 27.50
N ALA A 2 -57.63 -15.57 26.66
CA ALA A 2 -56.21 -15.88 26.38
C ALA A 2 -55.81 -15.12 25.10
N ALA A 3 -54.78 -14.29 25.19
CA ALA A 3 -54.17 -13.66 24.03
C ALA A 3 -53.04 -14.50 23.51
N SER A 4 -53.20 -15.01 22.31
CA SER A 4 -52.21 -15.79 21.56
C SER A 4 -51.17 -14.87 20.93
N HIS A 5 -49.91 -14.98 21.33
CA HIS A 5 -48.80 -14.41 20.60
C HIS A 5 -48.45 -15.31 19.40
N VAL A 6 -48.60 -14.77 18.22
CA VAL A 6 -48.08 -15.33 16.97
C VAL A 6 -46.62 -14.93 16.86
N ALA A 7 -45.72 -15.93 16.90
CA ALA A 7 -44.29 -15.74 16.62
C ALA A 7 -44.11 -15.65 15.10
N ALA A 8 -43.52 -14.56 14.64
CA ALA A 8 -43.09 -14.37 13.26
C ALA A 8 -41.85 -15.24 13.00
N ALA A 9 -41.95 -16.12 11.98
CA ALA A 9 -40.84 -16.93 11.51
C ALA A 9 -39.78 -16.06 10.80
N ALA A 10 -38.51 -16.31 11.13
CA ALA A 10 -37.38 -15.74 10.44
C ALA A 10 -37.25 -16.32 9.01
N PRO A 11 -36.82 -15.54 8.02
CA PRO A 11 -36.60 -16.04 6.67
C PRO A 11 -35.37 -16.99 6.61
N PRO A 12 -35.35 -17.94 5.64
CA PRO A 12 -34.25 -18.90 5.53
C PRO A 12 -32.98 -18.27 5.03
N ASP A 13 -31.91 -18.46 5.80
CA ASP A 13 -30.54 -18.05 5.53
C ASP A 13 -29.87 -19.09 4.62
N ASP A 14 -30.07 -18.99 3.29
CA ASP A 14 -29.41 -19.84 2.29
C ASP A 14 -29.06 -19.03 1.04
N ALA A 15 -28.28 -17.97 1.21
CA ALA A 15 -27.49 -17.38 0.13
C ALA A 15 -26.20 -18.20 -0.02
N VAL A 16 -26.21 -19.13 -0.97
CA VAL A 16 -25.05 -19.92 -1.41
C VAL A 16 -23.95 -18.93 -1.82
N LYS A 17 -23.01 -18.67 -0.92
CA LYS A 17 -21.76 -17.94 -1.22
C LYS A 17 -21.01 -18.77 -2.27
N ARG A 18 -21.11 -18.39 -3.54
CA ARG A 18 -20.27 -18.92 -4.62
C ARG A 18 -18.83 -18.58 -4.26
N ARG A 19 -18.06 -19.53 -3.76
CA ARG A 19 -16.62 -19.40 -3.53
C ARG A 19 -15.95 -19.42 -4.90
N PHE A 20 -15.43 -18.28 -5.33
CA PHE A 20 -14.47 -18.24 -6.44
C PHE A 20 -13.27 -19.16 -6.10
N PRO A 21 -12.65 -19.80 -7.11
CA PRO A 21 -11.49 -20.63 -6.87
C PRO A 21 -10.39 -19.78 -6.20
N ARG A 22 -9.98 -20.16 -4.99
CA ARG A 22 -8.82 -19.55 -4.33
C ARG A 22 -7.60 -19.84 -5.20
N PHE A 23 -6.77 -18.83 -5.44
CA PHE A 23 -5.49 -19.06 -6.08
C PHE A 23 -4.72 -20.14 -5.31
N PRO A 24 -4.20 -21.18 -5.99
CA PRO A 24 -3.37 -22.16 -5.32
C PRO A 24 -2.15 -21.44 -4.71
N PRO A 25 -1.67 -21.87 -3.53
CA PRO A 25 -0.42 -21.38 -2.98
C PRO A 25 0.71 -21.62 -3.99
N PRO A 26 1.74 -20.76 -4.06
CA PRO A 26 2.88 -21.01 -4.94
C PRO A 26 3.52 -22.36 -4.62
N PRO A 27 4.08 -23.08 -5.62
CA PRO A 27 4.78 -24.33 -5.41
C PRO A 27 5.94 -24.10 -4.42
N GLY A 28 5.95 -24.87 -3.33
CA GLY A 28 6.93 -24.75 -2.24
C GLY A 28 6.42 -24.09 -0.97
N ALA A 29 5.20 -23.54 -0.95
CA ALA A 29 4.55 -23.15 0.29
C ALA A 29 4.23 -24.43 1.09
N ALA A 30 4.82 -24.56 2.29
CA ALA A 30 4.47 -25.61 3.22
C ALA A 30 2.96 -25.56 3.46
N ALA A 31 2.27 -26.70 3.29
CA ALA A 31 0.87 -26.82 3.66
C ALA A 31 0.74 -26.42 5.13
N GLU A 32 -0.12 -25.44 5.43
CA GLU A 32 -0.45 -25.13 6.82
C GLU A 32 -0.85 -26.45 7.52
N PRO A 33 -0.32 -26.75 8.72
CA PRO A 33 -0.82 -27.87 9.48
C PRO A 33 -2.32 -27.65 9.65
N ARG A 34 -3.13 -28.57 9.13
CA ARG A 34 -4.56 -28.60 9.40
C ARG A 34 -4.68 -28.77 10.92
N GLU A 35 -5.03 -27.71 11.63
CA GLU A 35 -5.56 -27.85 12.98
C GLU A 35 -6.79 -28.76 12.84
N GLU A 36 -6.68 -29.96 13.39
CA GLU A 36 -7.82 -30.87 13.54
C GLU A 36 -8.91 -30.10 14.28
N ALA A 37 -10.04 -29.91 13.61
CA ALA A 37 -11.21 -29.25 14.16
C ALA A 37 -11.69 -30.04 15.38
N SER A 38 -11.21 -29.66 16.54
CA SER A 38 -11.84 -29.98 17.81
C SER A 38 -13.17 -29.23 17.85
N THR A 39 -14.25 -29.96 17.75
CA THR A 39 -15.62 -29.49 17.97
C THR A 39 -15.78 -29.10 19.44
N ALA A 40 -15.51 -27.83 19.75
CA ALA A 40 -15.91 -27.21 20.99
C ALA A 40 -16.30 -25.76 20.68
N THR A 41 -17.54 -25.44 21.04
CA THR A 41 -18.25 -24.17 21.11
C THR A 41 -17.39 -22.91 21.03
N GLY A 42 -17.65 -22.12 19.99
CA GLY A 42 -16.94 -20.92 19.59
C GLY A 42 -16.73 -19.85 20.65
N MET A 43 -15.48 -19.68 21.01
CA MET A 43 -14.83 -18.42 21.33
C MET A 43 -13.39 -18.56 20.81
N THR A 44 -13.08 -17.99 19.67
CA THR A 44 -11.68 -17.82 19.24
C THR A 44 -11.01 -16.91 20.26
N VAL A 45 -10.29 -17.52 21.21
CA VAL A 45 -9.40 -16.79 22.11
C VAL A 45 -8.33 -16.16 21.24
N ASN A 46 -8.44 -14.86 21.01
CA ASN A 46 -7.49 -14.07 20.24
C ASN A 46 -6.19 -13.97 21.05
N THR A 47 -5.34 -15.00 20.95
CA THR A 47 -4.06 -15.04 21.68
C THR A 47 -3.19 -13.87 21.20
N PRO A 48 -2.73 -12.98 22.09
CA PRO A 48 -1.87 -11.86 21.68
C PRO A 48 -0.61 -12.35 20.99
N LEU A 49 -0.12 -11.59 19.98
CA LEU A 49 1.10 -11.92 19.25
C LEU A 49 2.29 -12.09 20.19
N CYS A 50 2.93 -13.26 20.16
CA CYS A 50 4.10 -13.57 20.98
C CYS A 50 5.39 -13.23 20.23
N PHE A 51 6.32 -12.53 20.90
CA PHE A 51 7.60 -12.10 20.34
C PHE A 51 8.80 -12.92 20.84
N ARG A 52 8.60 -14.09 21.46
CA ARG A 52 9.68 -14.99 21.91
C ARG A 52 9.88 -16.14 20.94
N GLY A 53 11.14 -16.45 20.59
CA GLY A 53 11.50 -17.55 19.71
C GLY A 53 11.11 -17.29 18.23
N LYS A 54 11.01 -16.03 17.79
CA LYS A 54 10.50 -15.67 16.47
C LYS A 54 11.58 -15.22 15.50
N LYS A 55 11.41 -15.60 14.25
CA LYS A 55 12.15 -15.09 13.09
C LYS A 55 11.28 -14.06 12.39
N ILE A 56 11.77 -12.83 12.27
CA ILE A 56 10.95 -11.68 11.96
C ILE A 56 11.50 -10.97 10.73
N LEU A 57 10.63 -10.68 9.75
CA LEU A 57 10.97 -9.77 8.65
C LEU A 57 10.99 -8.33 9.16
N ALA A 58 12.12 -7.65 9.00
CA ALA A 58 12.30 -6.26 9.44
C ALA A 58 11.49 -5.27 8.59
N PRO A 59 11.06 -4.14 9.17
CA PRO A 59 10.51 -3.03 8.43
C PRO A 59 11.57 -2.43 7.51
N MET A 60 11.25 -2.31 6.22
CA MET A 60 12.16 -1.76 5.20
C MET A 60 11.35 -0.95 4.19
N VAL A 61 11.65 0.35 4.09
CA VAL A 61 10.97 1.27 3.16
C VAL A 61 11.05 0.75 1.73
N ARG A 62 9.92 0.73 1.02
CA ARG A 62 9.72 0.18 -0.34
C ARG A 62 9.85 -1.35 -0.46
N VAL A 63 10.36 -2.05 0.54
CA VAL A 63 10.51 -3.52 0.50
C VAL A 63 9.40 -4.22 1.29
N GLY A 64 9.02 -3.67 2.45
CA GLY A 64 8.01 -4.25 3.34
C GLY A 64 6.56 -4.11 2.84
N THR A 65 6.32 -4.16 1.54
CA THR A 65 4.99 -4.20 0.91
C THR A 65 4.39 -5.61 0.96
N LEU A 66 3.10 -5.75 0.72
CA LEU A 66 2.37 -7.01 0.87
C LEU A 66 3.05 -8.21 0.17
N PRO A 67 3.53 -8.12 -1.09
CA PRO A 67 4.19 -9.23 -1.77
C PRO A 67 5.40 -9.79 -1.00
N MET A 68 6.27 -8.93 -0.50
CA MET A 68 7.47 -9.34 0.24
C MET A 68 7.10 -9.97 1.59
N ARG A 69 6.11 -9.42 2.28
CA ARG A 69 5.66 -9.94 3.58
C ARG A 69 5.08 -11.34 3.44
N LEU A 70 4.19 -11.55 2.44
CA LEU A 70 3.61 -12.87 2.18
C LEU A 70 4.67 -13.90 1.77
N LEU A 71 5.60 -13.51 0.90
CA LEU A 71 6.69 -14.39 0.49
C LEU A 71 7.57 -14.79 1.67
N ALA A 72 7.91 -13.84 2.55
CA ALA A 72 8.68 -14.14 3.75
C ALA A 72 7.94 -15.09 4.71
N LEU A 73 6.61 -14.94 4.84
CA LEU A 73 5.77 -15.86 5.63
C LEU A 73 5.76 -17.27 5.04
N ASP A 74 5.65 -17.42 3.72
CA ASP A 74 5.70 -18.73 3.05
C ASP A 74 7.06 -19.41 3.24
N TYR A 75 8.11 -18.63 3.30
CA TYR A 75 9.47 -19.16 3.55
C TYR A 75 9.80 -19.36 5.03
N GLY A 76 8.85 -19.15 5.94
CA GLY A 76 9.00 -19.51 7.35
C GLY A 76 9.30 -18.34 8.30
N ALA A 77 9.12 -17.10 7.89
CA ALA A 77 9.06 -15.99 8.84
C ALA A 77 7.83 -16.15 9.74
N ASP A 78 8.02 -15.97 11.06
CA ASP A 78 6.92 -16.04 12.02
C ASP A 78 6.08 -14.76 12.06
N ILE A 79 6.77 -13.61 11.95
CA ILE A 79 6.18 -12.26 12.03
C ILE A 79 6.78 -11.42 10.92
N VAL A 80 5.97 -10.56 10.32
CA VAL A 80 6.41 -9.62 9.30
C VAL A 80 6.04 -8.19 9.68
N TYR A 81 6.95 -7.26 9.43
CA TYR A 81 6.71 -5.84 9.63
C TYR A 81 6.46 -5.16 8.28
N CYS A 82 5.50 -4.26 8.22
CA CYS A 82 5.36 -3.38 7.06
C CYS A 82 6.52 -2.36 7.01
N GLU A 83 6.63 -1.63 5.92
CA GLU A 83 7.54 -0.49 5.85
C GLU A 83 7.12 0.63 6.83
N GLU A 84 8.06 1.53 7.18
CA GLU A 84 7.73 2.72 7.98
C GLU A 84 6.73 3.61 7.24
N LEU A 85 5.54 3.80 7.81
CA LEU A 85 4.48 4.66 7.29
C LEU A 85 4.31 5.87 8.20
N ILE A 86 4.24 7.06 7.60
CA ILE A 86 4.18 8.31 8.34
C ILE A 86 2.74 8.58 8.82
N ASP A 87 2.59 8.92 10.10
CA ASP A 87 1.33 9.16 10.79
C ASP A 87 0.40 10.13 10.03
N ILE A 88 0.89 11.32 9.68
CA ILE A 88 0.12 12.35 8.96
C ILE A 88 -0.41 11.82 7.63
N LYS A 89 0.36 10.98 6.92
CA LYS A 89 -0.07 10.39 5.66
C LYS A 89 -1.16 9.34 5.87
N MET A 90 -1.01 8.52 6.91
CA MET A 90 -2.00 7.50 7.25
C MET A 90 -3.33 8.09 7.70
N LEU A 91 -3.33 9.18 8.46
CA LEU A 91 -4.56 9.85 8.88
C LEU A 91 -5.40 10.41 7.72
N GLN A 92 -4.79 10.64 6.56
CA GLN A 92 -5.49 11.07 5.37
C GLN A 92 -6.11 9.92 4.58
N CYS A 93 -5.75 8.67 4.93
CA CYS A 93 -6.20 7.50 4.19
C CYS A 93 -7.62 7.07 4.59
N LYS A 94 -8.34 6.53 3.62
CA LYS A 94 -9.59 5.78 3.84
C LYS A 94 -9.29 4.30 3.82
N ARG A 95 -9.85 3.55 4.78
CA ARG A 95 -9.86 2.09 4.79
C ARG A 95 -10.92 1.60 3.81
N VAL A 96 -10.55 0.75 2.87
CA VAL A 96 -11.41 0.21 1.82
C VAL A 96 -11.19 -1.30 1.72
N ILE A 97 -12.27 -2.07 1.65
CA ILE A 97 -12.20 -3.49 1.31
C ILE A 97 -12.13 -3.60 -0.21
N ASN A 98 -11.13 -4.32 -0.71
CA ASN A 98 -10.96 -4.60 -2.12
C ASN A 98 -11.36 -6.06 -2.39
N GLU A 99 -12.58 -6.26 -2.86
CA GLU A 99 -13.15 -7.59 -3.08
C GLU A 99 -12.51 -8.32 -4.26
N VAL A 100 -12.01 -7.60 -5.26
CA VAL A 100 -11.29 -8.17 -6.42
C VAL A 100 -9.99 -8.83 -5.97
N LEU A 101 -9.20 -8.12 -5.15
CA LEU A 101 -7.91 -8.59 -4.66
C LEU A 101 -7.99 -9.33 -3.32
N GLU A 102 -9.16 -9.33 -2.67
CA GLU A 102 -9.37 -9.88 -1.32
C GLU A 102 -8.43 -9.24 -0.29
N THR A 103 -8.29 -7.90 -0.35
CA THR A 103 -7.40 -7.12 0.50
C THR A 103 -8.14 -6.01 1.24
N VAL A 104 -7.49 -5.50 2.29
CA VAL A 104 -7.86 -4.24 2.92
C VAL A 104 -6.83 -3.20 2.51
N ASP A 105 -7.29 -2.14 1.87
CA ASP A 105 -6.47 -1.08 1.32
C ASP A 105 -6.69 0.23 2.09
N PHE A 106 -5.60 0.87 2.48
CA PHE A 106 -5.61 2.23 3.05
C PHE A 106 -5.16 3.21 1.97
N ILE A 107 -6.09 4.03 1.52
CA ILE A 107 -5.98 4.78 0.28
C ILE A 107 -5.95 6.28 0.57
N ALA A 108 -4.88 6.94 0.12
CA ALA A 108 -4.71 8.38 0.24
C ALA A 108 -5.66 9.17 -0.69
N PRO A 109 -5.88 10.49 -0.45
CA PRO A 109 -6.75 11.32 -1.27
C PRO A 109 -6.37 11.39 -2.76
N ASN A 110 -5.11 11.08 -3.10
CA ASN A 110 -4.62 11.00 -4.47
C ASN A 110 -4.79 9.59 -5.09
N GLU A 111 -5.68 8.78 -4.52
CA GLU A 111 -6.03 7.42 -4.95
C GLU A 111 -4.89 6.38 -4.89
N ARG A 112 -3.76 6.72 -4.26
CA ARG A 112 -2.66 5.77 -4.06
C ARG A 112 -2.89 4.92 -2.83
N VAL A 113 -2.71 3.60 -2.96
CA VAL A 113 -2.65 2.69 -1.83
C VAL A 113 -1.38 2.98 -1.03
N VAL A 114 -1.52 3.33 0.23
CA VAL A 114 -0.43 3.61 1.17
C VAL A 114 -0.06 2.36 1.95
N PHE A 115 -1.06 1.62 2.41
CA PHE A 115 -0.89 0.33 3.06
C PHE A 115 -1.94 -0.64 2.52
N ARG A 116 -1.51 -1.87 2.22
CA ARG A 116 -2.36 -2.98 1.79
C ARG A 116 -2.05 -4.18 2.64
N THR A 117 -3.08 -4.87 3.11
CA THR A 117 -2.96 -6.12 3.86
C THR A 117 -4.07 -7.10 3.45
N CYS A 118 -3.95 -8.36 3.86
CA CYS A 118 -4.96 -9.39 3.60
C CYS A 118 -5.07 -10.35 4.78
N GLU A 119 -6.10 -11.20 4.78
CA GLU A 119 -6.38 -12.15 5.87
C GLU A 119 -5.21 -13.09 6.16
N ARG A 120 -4.42 -13.48 5.14
CA ARG A 120 -3.28 -14.42 5.31
C ARG A 120 -2.22 -13.92 6.29
N GLU A 121 -2.01 -12.61 6.40
CA GLU A 121 -1.01 -12.03 7.30
C GLU A 121 -1.60 -11.33 8.53
N ARG A 122 -2.93 -11.16 8.61
CA ARG A 122 -3.62 -10.36 9.63
C ARG A 122 -3.19 -10.66 11.06
N HIS A 123 -2.89 -11.93 11.36
CA HIS A 123 -2.45 -12.36 12.70
C HIS A 123 -0.92 -12.38 12.88
N ARG A 124 -0.16 -11.96 11.86
CA ARG A 124 1.31 -12.01 11.83
C ARG A 124 1.97 -10.71 11.34
N VAL A 125 1.20 -9.75 10.82
CA VAL A 125 1.73 -8.46 10.37
C VAL A 125 1.74 -7.43 11.49
N VAL A 126 2.89 -6.80 11.71
CA VAL A 126 3.05 -5.64 12.61
C VAL A 126 3.13 -4.38 11.76
N PHE A 127 2.25 -3.43 12.04
CA PHE A 127 2.22 -2.13 11.39
C PHE A 127 3.24 -1.20 12.03
N GLN A 128 4.26 -0.80 11.28
CA GLN A 128 5.25 0.17 11.75
C GLN A 128 4.90 1.59 11.30
N MET A 129 4.89 2.53 12.24
CA MET A 129 4.71 3.93 11.93
C MET A 129 5.87 4.81 12.40
N GLY A 130 6.10 5.91 11.67
CA GLY A 130 6.86 7.06 12.11
C GLY A 130 5.91 8.11 12.68
N SER A 131 6.08 8.46 13.94
CA SER A 131 5.33 9.50 14.62
C SER A 131 6.19 10.19 15.67
N ALA A 132 5.91 11.47 15.93
CA ALA A 132 6.49 12.26 17.01
C ALA A 132 5.41 12.84 17.93
N ASP A 133 4.17 12.32 17.83
CA ASP A 133 3.00 12.85 18.53
C ASP A 133 2.12 11.67 19.00
N ALA A 134 1.80 11.65 20.28
CA ALA A 134 1.10 10.53 20.92
C ALA A 134 -0.35 10.38 20.43
N GLU A 135 -1.06 11.49 20.24
CA GLU A 135 -2.47 11.47 19.83
C GLU A 135 -2.60 11.06 18.35
N ARG A 136 -1.70 11.56 17.48
CA ARG A 136 -1.66 11.13 16.10
C ARG A 136 -1.30 9.65 15.97
N ALA A 137 -0.31 9.18 16.73
CA ALA A 137 0.06 7.77 16.75
C ALA A 137 -1.13 6.90 17.17
N LEU A 138 -1.87 7.30 18.22
CA LEU A 138 -3.07 6.59 18.67
C LEU A 138 -4.18 6.59 17.62
N ALA A 139 -4.42 7.70 16.96
CA ALA A 139 -5.44 7.80 15.91
C ALA A 139 -5.12 6.88 14.72
N VAL A 140 -3.85 6.80 14.28
CA VAL A 140 -3.42 5.86 13.25
C VAL A 140 -3.52 4.41 13.73
N ALA A 141 -3.11 4.12 14.96
CA ALA A 141 -3.20 2.78 15.52
C ALA A 141 -4.65 2.27 15.53
N LYS A 142 -5.61 3.10 15.94
CA LYS A 142 -7.06 2.78 15.90
C LYS A 142 -7.59 2.57 14.49
N LEU A 143 -7.04 3.30 13.50
CA LEU A 143 -7.43 3.13 12.10
C LEU A 143 -7.07 1.75 11.55
N VAL A 144 -5.94 1.17 11.99
CA VAL A 144 -5.39 -0.07 11.41
C VAL A 144 -5.51 -1.29 12.33
N GLU A 145 -5.83 -1.14 13.63
CA GLU A 145 -5.73 -2.23 14.62
C GLU A 145 -6.59 -3.45 14.31
N SER A 146 -7.69 -3.30 13.58
CA SER A 146 -8.55 -4.42 13.16
C SER A 146 -7.90 -5.32 12.11
N ASP A 147 -6.91 -4.81 11.38
CA ASP A 147 -6.33 -5.45 10.20
C ASP A 147 -4.89 -5.92 10.39
N VAL A 148 -4.33 -5.74 11.59
CA VAL A 148 -2.93 -6.07 11.91
C VAL A 148 -2.82 -6.82 13.24
N ALA A 149 -1.69 -7.49 13.46
CA ALA A 149 -1.42 -8.25 14.69
C ALA A 149 -0.79 -7.42 15.80
N GLY A 150 -0.13 -6.30 15.46
CA GLY A 150 0.54 -5.42 16.41
C GLY A 150 0.92 -4.09 15.78
N ILE A 151 1.32 -3.14 16.63
CA ILE A 151 1.75 -1.80 16.25
C ILE A 151 3.19 -1.58 16.69
N ASP A 152 4.00 -0.97 15.85
CA ASP A 152 5.40 -0.63 16.15
C ASP A 152 5.71 0.84 15.86
N ILE A 153 6.50 1.47 16.73
CA ILE A 153 6.98 2.83 16.55
C ILE A 153 8.44 2.81 16.11
N ASN A 154 8.71 3.46 14.97
CA ASN A 154 10.08 3.63 14.49
C ASN A 154 10.81 4.69 15.31
N MET A 155 11.82 4.27 16.07
CA MET A 155 12.71 5.13 16.85
C MET A 155 14.18 4.95 16.44
N GLY A 156 14.43 4.41 15.24
CA GLY A 156 15.79 4.08 14.80
C GLY A 156 16.16 4.59 13.41
N CYS A 157 15.23 5.19 12.65
CA CYS A 157 15.50 5.70 11.31
C CYS A 157 16.39 6.95 11.36
N PRO A 158 17.62 6.94 10.78
CA PRO A 158 18.51 8.10 10.81
C PRO A 158 18.34 9.02 9.59
N LYS A 159 17.37 8.75 8.72
CA LYS A 159 17.15 9.54 7.50
C LYS A 159 16.60 10.93 7.82
N GLU A 160 17.02 11.94 7.06
CA GLU A 160 16.64 13.33 7.30
C GLU A 160 15.13 13.56 7.31
N TYR A 161 14.37 12.90 6.42
CA TYR A 161 12.90 13.05 6.39
C TYR A 161 12.24 12.64 7.71
N SER A 162 12.82 11.66 8.42
CA SER A 162 12.34 11.18 9.71
C SER A 162 12.84 12.08 10.84
N THR A 163 14.16 12.35 10.88
CA THR A 163 14.76 13.12 11.99
C THR A 163 14.42 14.61 11.97
N LYS A 164 14.27 15.24 10.79
CA LYS A 164 13.79 16.63 10.67
C LYS A 164 12.34 16.81 11.15
N ALA A 165 11.54 15.74 11.09
CA ALA A 165 10.18 15.71 11.64
C ALA A 165 10.14 15.24 13.11
N SER A 166 11.26 15.23 13.81
CA SER A 166 11.40 14.76 15.21
C SER A 166 10.99 13.30 15.42
N MET A 167 10.99 12.49 14.36
CA MET A 167 10.68 11.05 14.37
C MET A 167 11.95 10.20 14.27
N GLY A 168 11.79 8.88 14.27
CA GLY A 168 12.89 7.95 14.10
C GLY A 168 13.98 8.10 15.15
N ALA A 169 15.26 8.16 14.73
CA ALA A 169 16.38 8.27 15.66
C ALA A 169 16.45 9.60 16.43
N ALA A 170 15.69 10.63 16.04
CA ALA A 170 15.58 11.87 16.81
C ALA A 170 14.87 11.65 18.15
N LEU A 171 13.93 10.72 18.22
CA LEU A 171 13.23 10.38 19.47
C LEU A 171 14.19 9.88 20.56
N LEU A 172 15.29 9.23 20.21
CA LEU A 172 16.26 8.70 21.18
C LEU A 172 16.89 9.78 22.08
N SER A 173 16.79 11.04 21.68
CA SER A 173 17.24 12.19 22.48
C SER A 173 16.12 12.82 23.33
N ASP A 174 14.91 12.26 23.30
CA ASP A 174 13.73 12.76 24.03
C ASP A 174 12.97 11.58 24.68
N PRO A 175 13.51 11.02 25.78
CA PRO A 175 12.89 9.88 26.46
C PRO A 175 11.47 10.15 26.96
N ASP A 176 11.15 11.37 27.36
CA ASP A 176 9.81 11.71 27.87
C ASP A 176 8.76 11.63 26.76
N LYS A 177 9.12 12.05 25.55
CA LYS A 177 8.27 11.89 24.35
C LYS A 177 8.08 10.41 23.97
N ILE A 178 9.14 9.60 24.07
CA ILE A 178 9.05 8.14 23.87
C ILE A 178 8.03 7.55 24.85
N GLU A 179 8.15 7.85 26.14
CA GLU A 179 7.24 7.37 27.17
C GLU A 179 5.79 7.82 26.91
N SER A 180 5.59 9.07 26.55
CA SER A 180 4.27 9.60 26.21
C SER A 180 3.63 8.84 25.05
N ILE A 181 4.34 8.66 23.92
CA ILE A 181 3.83 7.94 22.74
C ILE A 181 3.49 6.49 23.09
N LEU A 182 4.43 5.77 23.71
CA LEU A 182 4.26 4.34 23.99
C LEU A 182 3.16 4.09 25.03
N THR A 183 3.13 4.88 26.10
CA THR A 183 2.10 4.76 27.15
C THR A 183 0.70 5.05 26.59
N THR A 184 0.57 6.06 25.74
CA THR A 184 -0.71 6.41 25.10
C THR A 184 -1.19 5.27 24.20
N LEU A 185 -0.30 4.67 23.42
CA LEU A 185 -0.65 3.52 22.58
C LEU A 185 -1.02 2.30 23.39
N VAL A 186 -0.20 1.91 24.39
CA VAL A 186 -0.45 0.73 25.23
C VAL A 186 -1.79 0.82 25.95
N LYS A 187 -2.19 2.02 26.40
CA LYS A 187 -3.48 2.25 27.05
C LYS A 187 -4.65 2.37 26.07
N GLY A 188 -4.39 2.80 24.84
CA GLY A 188 -5.42 3.21 23.89
C GLY A 188 -5.87 2.16 22.89
N ILE A 189 -5.13 1.03 22.72
CA ILE A 189 -5.45 -0.05 21.78
C ILE A 189 -5.36 -1.42 22.43
N CYS A 190 -6.02 -2.42 21.81
CA CYS A 190 -6.02 -3.80 22.29
C CYS A 190 -4.88 -4.65 21.72
N LYS A 191 -4.13 -4.15 20.74
CA LYS A 191 -3.04 -4.87 20.09
C LYS A 191 -1.72 -4.64 20.82
N PRO A 192 -0.78 -5.62 20.80
CA PRO A 192 0.54 -5.42 21.36
C PRO A 192 1.28 -4.29 20.67
N VAL A 193 1.91 -3.43 21.47
CA VAL A 193 2.74 -2.32 21.03
C VAL A 193 4.20 -2.69 21.18
N THR A 194 5.00 -2.40 20.15
CA THR A 194 6.46 -2.54 20.15
C THR A 194 7.12 -1.24 19.72
N CYS A 195 8.41 -1.11 19.92
CA CYS A 195 9.20 -0.07 19.28
C CYS A 195 10.52 -0.61 18.76
N LYS A 196 11.07 0.05 17.74
CA LYS A 196 12.35 -0.32 17.14
C LYS A 196 13.36 0.82 17.26
N ILE A 197 14.46 0.56 18.00
CA ILE A 197 15.50 1.53 18.32
C ILE A 197 16.84 1.22 17.64
N ARG A 198 17.76 2.19 17.70
CA ARG A 198 19.21 2.01 17.59
C ARG A 198 19.86 2.19 18.94
N ILE A 199 21.09 1.65 19.09
CA ILE A 199 21.89 1.87 20.30
C ILE A 199 22.42 3.30 20.37
N LEU A 200 22.58 3.80 21.57
CA LEU A 200 23.22 5.10 21.89
C LEU A 200 24.76 4.92 21.92
N PRO A 201 25.53 6.03 21.96
CA PRO A 201 26.98 5.98 22.09
C PRO A 201 27.45 5.24 23.34
N SER A 202 26.75 5.41 24.49
CA SER A 202 27.00 4.74 25.75
C SER A 202 26.09 3.52 25.89
N VAL A 203 26.66 2.40 26.35
CA VAL A 203 25.92 1.18 26.69
C VAL A 203 24.97 1.44 27.86
N GLU A 204 25.48 2.13 28.89
CA GLU A 204 24.71 2.46 30.09
C GLU A 204 23.48 3.33 29.75
N ASP A 205 23.67 4.38 28.94
CA ASP A 205 22.55 5.23 28.51
C ASP A 205 21.53 4.44 27.71
N THR A 206 21.99 3.50 26.85
CA THR A 206 21.11 2.62 26.08
C THR A 206 20.27 1.73 27.00
N VAL A 207 20.90 1.10 27.98
CA VAL A 207 20.22 0.22 28.96
C VAL A 207 19.23 1.04 29.80
N ASN A 208 19.63 2.22 30.27
CA ASN A 208 18.75 3.10 31.04
C ASN A 208 17.52 3.53 30.23
N LEU A 209 17.71 3.90 28.97
CA LEU A 209 16.60 4.22 28.07
C LEU A 209 15.66 3.03 27.89
N VAL A 210 16.21 1.83 27.63
CA VAL A 210 15.38 0.63 27.43
C VAL A 210 14.60 0.25 28.68
N LYS A 211 15.17 0.41 29.87
CA LYS A 211 14.45 0.22 31.15
C LYS A 211 13.30 1.22 31.34
N ARG A 212 13.46 2.46 30.86
CA ARG A 212 12.35 3.43 30.84
C ARG A 212 11.25 2.99 29.86
N ILE A 213 11.65 2.56 28.67
CA ILE A 213 10.73 2.06 27.63
C ILE A 213 9.95 0.83 28.14
N GLU A 214 10.59 -0.13 28.79
CA GLU A 214 9.94 -1.30 29.39
C GLU A 214 8.79 -0.91 30.34
N LYS A 215 8.98 0.11 31.16
CA LYS A 215 7.95 0.59 32.12
C LYS A 215 6.68 1.13 31.45
N THR A 216 6.71 1.44 30.17
CA THR A 216 5.52 1.87 29.41
C THR A 216 4.53 0.73 29.16
N GLY A 217 4.96 -0.54 29.35
CA GLY A 217 4.13 -1.72 29.16
C GLY A 217 4.12 -2.26 27.73
N ILE A 218 5.09 -1.92 26.88
CA ILE A 218 5.22 -2.49 25.54
C ILE A 218 5.47 -4.00 25.58
N ALA A 219 5.04 -4.71 24.53
CA ALA A 219 5.12 -6.17 24.43
C ALA A 219 6.53 -6.69 24.06
N ALA A 220 7.33 -5.90 23.34
CA ALA A 220 8.70 -6.23 22.95
C ALA A 220 9.44 -4.99 22.42
N ILE A 221 10.77 -5.08 22.38
CA ILE A 221 11.63 -4.04 21.81
C ILE A 221 12.57 -4.63 20.77
N ALA A 222 12.64 -4.02 19.56
CA ALA A 222 13.61 -4.40 18.55
C ALA A 222 14.82 -3.46 18.58
N VAL A 223 16.02 -4.04 18.68
CA VAL A 223 17.28 -3.29 18.83
C VAL A 223 18.18 -3.52 17.63
N HIS A 224 18.39 -2.47 16.83
CA HIS A 224 19.45 -2.48 15.83
C HIS A 224 20.78 -2.14 16.50
N GLY A 225 21.69 -3.11 16.58
CA GLY A 225 22.99 -3.00 17.27
C GLY A 225 24.01 -2.09 16.55
N ARG A 226 23.55 -0.96 16.00
CA ARG A 226 24.39 0.11 15.43
C ARG A 226 23.90 1.47 15.90
N LYS A 227 24.83 2.40 16.12
CA LYS A 227 24.52 3.79 16.44
C LYS A 227 23.88 4.49 15.23
N LYS A 228 23.26 5.67 15.42
CA LYS A 228 22.58 6.38 14.32
C LYS A 228 23.53 6.86 13.22
N GLU A 229 24.80 7.10 13.54
CA GLU A 229 25.86 7.51 12.61
C GLU A 229 26.43 6.32 11.82
N GLU A 230 26.32 5.10 12.36
CA GLU A 230 26.88 3.89 11.75
C GLU A 230 26.06 3.43 10.55
N ARG A 231 26.77 2.96 9.54
CA ARG A 231 26.25 2.46 8.27
C ARG A 231 26.46 0.94 8.15
N PRO A 232 25.94 0.29 7.13
CA PRO A 232 26.06 -1.17 6.94
C PRO A 232 27.47 -1.75 7.00
N GLN A 233 28.49 -0.99 6.61
CA GLN A 233 29.88 -1.40 6.64
C GLN A 233 30.48 -1.48 8.06
N HIS A 234 29.87 -0.83 9.04
CA HIS A 234 30.32 -0.93 10.43
C HIS A 234 29.80 -2.23 11.05
N PRO A 235 30.54 -2.86 11.97
CA PRO A 235 30.11 -4.07 12.64
C PRO A 235 28.86 -3.82 13.49
N VAL A 236 28.08 -4.88 13.72
CA VAL A 236 26.97 -4.85 14.68
C VAL A 236 27.50 -5.12 16.09
N HIS A 237 27.07 -4.33 17.06
CA HIS A 237 27.47 -4.46 18.47
C HIS A 237 26.59 -5.50 19.18
N CYS A 238 26.96 -6.79 19.09
CA CYS A 238 26.23 -7.89 19.72
C CYS A 238 26.29 -7.83 21.24
N ASP A 239 27.39 -7.37 21.81
CA ASP A 239 27.62 -7.16 23.23
C ASP A 239 26.63 -6.16 23.83
N VAL A 240 26.35 -5.06 23.13
CA VAL A 240 25.36 -4.08 23.58
C VAL A 240 23.94 -4.65 23.54
N ILE A 241 23.58 -5.40 22.47
CA ILE A 241 22.27 -6.08 22.41
C ILE A 241 22.16 -7.07 23.57
N LYS A 242 23.21 -7.82 23.86
CA LYS A 242 23.27 -8.77 24.97
C LYS A 242 23.05 -8.07 26.31
N ALA A 243 23.77 -6.99 26.57
CA ALA A 243 23.59 -6.19 27.80
C ALA A 243 22.15 -5.71 27.96
N ILE A 244 21.48 -5.29 26.88
CA ILE A 244 20.06 -4.91 26.88
C ILE A 244 19.20 -6.13 27.19
N SER A 245 19.45 -7.29 26.54
CA SER A 245 18.66 -8.51 26.72
C SER A 245 18.72 -9.04 28.16
N GLU A 246 19.85 -8.86 28.85
CA GLU A 246 20.05 -9.24 30.24
C GLU A 246 19.47 -8.22 31.24
N ALA A 247 19.21 -6.99 30.80
CA ALA A 247 18.77 -5.90 31.67
C ALA A 247 17.25 -5.70 31.78
N VAL A 248 16.45 -6.32 30.89
CA VAL A 248 14.99 -6.18 30.83
C VAL A 248 14.29 -7.54 30.78
N SER A 249 13.02 -7.57 31.17
CA SER A 249 12.18 -8.78 31.20
C SER A 249 11.36 -9.01 29.94
N ILE A 250 11.06 -7.93 29.19
CA ILE A 250 10.33 -8.00 27.94
C ILE A 250 11.19 -8.66 26.84
N PRO A 251 10.59 -9.30 25.83
CA PRO A 251 11.31 -9.83 24.70
C PRO A 251 12.16 -8.77 23.99
N VAL A 252 13.46 -9.04 23.82
CA VAL A 252 14.36 -8.25 22.97
C VAL A 252 14.50 -8.95 21.63
N ILE A 253 14.32 -8.20 20.56
CA ILE A 253 14.42 -8.66 19.17
C ILE A 253 15.72 -8.11 18.59
N ALA A 254 16.73 -8.98 18.36
CA ALA A 254 18.02 -8.57 17.82
C ALA A 254 17.94 -8.25 16.34
N ASN A 255 18.50 -7.12 15.92
CA ASN A 255 18.57 -6.69 14.54
C ASN A 255 19.96 -6.12 14.20
N GLY A 256 20.37 -6.24 12.92
CA GLY A 256 21.64 -5.70 12.43
C GLY A 256 22.60 -6.76 11.90
N GLY A 257 22.36 -8.06 12.13
CA GLY A 257 23.24 -9.15 11.76
C GLY A 257 23.32 -9.51 10.27
N SER A 258 22.48 -8.94 9.40
CA SER A 258 22.52 -9.22 7.95
C SER A 258 23.88 -8.86 7.36
N HIS A 259 24.46 -9.74 6.55
CA HIS A 259 25.77 -9.68 5.91
C HIS A 259 26.94 -10.11 6.81
N ASP A 260 27.02 -9.64 8.05
CA ASP A 260 28.16 -9.95 8.94
C ASP A 260 28.00 -11.33 9.59
N PHE A 261 26.82 -11.61 10.12
CA PHE A 261 26.49 -12.83 10.86
C PHE A 261 25.53 -13.75 10.11
N ILE A 262 24.50 -13.20 9.43
CA ILE A 262 23.39 -13.98 8.88
C ILE A 262 23.52 -14.06 7.35
N LYS A 263 23.94 -15.22 6.86
CA LYS A 263 24.07 -15.58 5.44
C LYS A 263 23.14 -16.74 5.08
N GLU A 264 22.86 -17.62 6.04
CA GLU A 264 21.98 -18.77 5.91
C GLU A 264 21.10 -18.94 7.16
N TYR A 265 20.14 -19.86 7.12
CA TYR A 265 19.17 -20.06 8.20
C TYR A 265 19.81 -20.37 9.55
N MET A 266 20.84 -21.23 9.58
CA MET A 266 21.50 -21.63 10.84
C MET A 266 22.24 -20.47 11.52
N ASP A 267 22.64 -19.47 10.78
CA ASP A 267 23.28 -18.27 11.31
C ASP A 267 22.33 -17.43 12.18
N ILE A 268 21.01 -17.56 11.97
CA ILE A 268 19.99 -16.85 12.76
C ILE A 268 20.10 -17.25 14.24
N GLU A 269 20.26 -18.55 14.52
CA GLU A 269 20.43 -19.04 15.89
C GLU A 269 21.77 -18.61 16.49
N THR A 270 22.83 -18.59 15.69
CA THR A 270 24.14 -18.13 16.10
C THR A 270 24.11 -16.66 16.51
N PHE A 271 23.45 -15.82 15.72
CA PHE A 271 23.25 -14.40 16.04
C PHE A 271 22.35 -14.20 17.26
N GLN A 272 21.30 -15.01 17.40
CA GLN A 272 20.45 -15.00 18.58
C GLN A 272 21.23 -15.34 19.86
N LYS A 273 22.06 -16.37 19.83
CA LYS A 273 22.92 -16.78 20.97
C LYS A 273 23.93 -15.68 21.32
N ALA A 274 24.59 -15.10 20.30
CA ALA A 274 25.58 -14.03 20.51
C ALA A 274 25.00 -12.77 21.17
N THR A 275 23.70 -12.51 20.96
CA THR A 275 22.98 -11.34 21.50
C THR A 275 22.13 -11.66 22.73
N ALA A 276 22.04 -12.93 23.14
CA ALA A 276 21.13 -13.42 24.19
C ALA A 276 19.66 -12.95 23.98
N ALA A 277 19.30 -12.58 22.75
CA ALA A 277 17.99 -12.00 22.46
C ALA A 277 16.89 -13.08 22.40
N SER A 278 15.66 -12.68 22.68
CA SER A 278 14.49 -13.55 22.61
C SER A 278 14.13 -13.95 21.19
N SER A 279 14.44 -13.09 20.20
CA SER A 279 14.09 -13.27 18.79
C SER A 279 15.05 -12.53 17.87
N VAL A 280 14.99 -12.84 16.58
CA VAL A 280 15.86 -12.22 15.57
C VAL A 280 15.01 -11.58 14.46
N MET A 281 15.36 -10.34 14.13
CA MET A 281 14.75 -9.56 13.04
C MET A 281 15.76 -9.40 11.90
N ILE A 282 15.38 -9.85 10.70
CA ILE A 282 16.25 -9.92 9.53
C ILE A 282 15.81 -8.86 8.51
N ALA A 283 16.75 -8.02 8.10
CA ALA A 283 16.50 -6.95 7.12
C ALA A 283 17.12 -7.31 5.76
N ARG A 284 18.34 -6.86 5.49
CA ARG A 284 18.98 -6.95 4.18
C ARG A 284 19.16 -8.37 3.65
N ALA A 285 19.46 -9.34 4.51
CA ALA A 285 19.55 -10.73 4.07
C ALA A 285 18.22 -11.21 3.48
N ALA A 286 17.08 -10.87 4.12
CA ALA A 286 15.75 -11.17 3.59
C ALA A 286 15.38 -10.31 2.36
N MET A 287 15.86 -9.08 2.25
CA MET A 287 15.69 -8.25 1.06
C MET A 287 16.40 -8.83 -0.16
N TRP A 288 17.60 -9.40 0.05
CA TRP A 288 18.39 -10.01 -1.03
C TRP A 288 17.88 -11.39 -1.42
N ASN A 289 17.49 -12.20 -0.42
CA ASN A 289 16.86 -13.49 -0.63
C ASN A 289 15.93 -13.83 0.54
N PRO A 290 14.61 -13.62 0.43
CA PRO A 290 13.65 -13.90 1.49
C PRO A 290 13.58 -15.38 1.88
N SER A 291 14.10 -16.32 1.09
CA SER A 291 14.18 -17.72 1.48
C SER A 291 15.20 -17.99 2.61
N ILE A 292 15.88 -16.95 3.14
CA ILE A 292 16.71 -17.00 4.35
C ILE A 292 15.94 -17.53 5.57
N PHE A 293 14.60 -17.44 5.58
CA PHE A 293 13.76 -18.00 6.63
C PHE A 293 13.52 -19.51 6.52
N ARG A 294 13.98 -20.15 5.44
CA ARG A 294 13.82 -21.59 5.21
C ARG A 294 14.87 -22.41 5.95
N LYS A 295 14.39 -23.36 6.75
CA LYS A 295 15.25 -24.30 7.48
C LYS A 295 16.05 -25.23 6.54
N GLU A 296 15.47 -25.56 5.39
CA GLU A 296 16.05 -26.45 4.38
C GLU A 296 17.12 -25.76 3.51
N GLY A 297 17.35 -24.48 3.73
CA GLY A 297 18.34 -23.68 3.00
C GLY A 297 17.73 -22.72 1.98
N LEU A 298 18.60 -21.96 1.34
CA LEU A 298 18.21 -20.93 0.37
C LEU A 298 17.72 -21.56 -0.94
N PHE A 299 16.66 -21.00 -1.50
CA PHE A 299 16.26 -21.26 -2.87
C PHE A 299 17.12 -20.50 -3.89
N PRO A 300 17.25 -21.05 -5.13
CA PRO A 300 17.84 -20.33 -6.25
C PRO A 300 17.18 -18.97 -6.44
N LEU A 301 17.99 -17.93 -6.68
CA LEU A 301 17.48 -16.56 -6.72
C LEU A 301 16.41 -16.35 -7.80
N LYS A 302 16.55 -17.02 -8.98
CA LYS A 302 15.54 -16.95 -10.06
C LYS A 302 14.17 -17.42 -9.59
N GLU A 303 14.10 -18.53 -8.85
CA GLU A 303 12.84 -19.08 -8.33
C GLU A 303 12.21 -18.12 -7.30
N VAL A 304 13.02 -17.60 -6.39
CA VAL A 304 12.58 -16.60 -5.40
C VAL A 304 12.01 -15.34 -6.05
N MET A 305 12.66 -14.86 -7.12
CA MET A 305 12.18 -13.70 -7.86
C MET A 305 10.86 -13.98 -8.59
N GLN A 306 10.71 -15.16 -9.18
CA GLN A 306 9.47 -15.59 -9.79
C GLN A 306 8.34 -15.70 -8.76
N ASP A 307 8.60 -16.27 -7.57
CA ASP A 307 7.61 -16.33 -6.50
C ASP A 307 7.22 -14.92 -5.98
N TYR A 308 8.19 -14.02 -5.89
CA TYR A 308 7.90 -12.62 -5.57
C TYR A 308 7.02 -11.95 -6.64
N ILE A 309 7.30 -12.18 -7.93
CA ILE A 309 6.50 -11.65 -9.05
C ILE A 309 5.07 -12.18 -8.99
N LYS A 310 4.88 -13.48 -8.68
CA LYS A 310 3.52 -14.05 -8.50
C LYS A 310 2.70 -13.27 -7.48
N TYR A 311 3.29 -12.93 -6.32
CA TYR A 311 2.62 -12.10 -5.33
C TYR A 311 2.42 -10.67 -5.79
N ALA A 312 3.41 -10.08 -6.46
CA ALA A 312 3.31 -8.72 -6.97
C ALA A 312 2.17 -8.56 -7.99
N VAL A 313 1.99 -9.54 -8.88
CA VAL A 313 0.88 -9.56 -9.87
C VAL A 313 -0.46 -9.81 -9.15
N ARG A 314 -0.55 -10.84 -8.29
CA ARG A 314 -1.80 -11.22 -7.59
C ARG A 314 -2.38 -10.12 -6.70
N TYR A 315 -1.53 -9.25 -6.15
CA TYR A 315 -1.95 -8.16 -5.27
C TYR A 315 -1.77 -6.78 -5.90
N ASP A 316 -1.71 -6.72 -7.23
CA ASP A 316 -1.61 -5.47 -8.00
C ASP A 316 -0.56 -4.51 -7.41
N ASN A 317 0.65 -5.02 -7.15
CA ASN A 317 1.73 -4.21 -6.65
C ASN A 317 2.29 -3.31 -7.75
N HIS A 318 2.45 -2.03 -7.49
CA HIS A 318 2.88 -1.07 -8.49
C HIS A 318 4.24 -1.48 -9.11
N TYR A 319 4.33 -1.51 -10.44
CA TYR A 319 5.49 -2.04 -11.17
C TYR A 319 6.83 -1.41 -10.75
N THR A 320 6.85 -0.10 -10.42
CA THR A 320 8.09 0.57 -9.97
C THR A 320 8.58 0.05 -8.63
N ASN A 321 7.66 -0.37 -7.75
CA ASN A 321 8.01 -1.00 -6.48
C ASN A 321 8.47 -2.44 -6.70
N THR A 322 7.76 -3.21 -7.52
CA THR A 322 8.15 -4.56 -7.91
C THR A 322 9.55 -4.58 -8.51
N LYS A 323 9.80 -3.72 -9.49
CA LYS A 323 11.12 -3.53 -10.11
C LYS A 323 12.20 -3.19 -9.09
N TYR A 324 11.92 -2.26 -8.17
CA TYR A 324 12.85 -1.90 -7.12
C TYR A 324 13.25 -3.11 -6.26
N CYS A 325 12.30 -3.92 -5.79
CA CYS A 325 12.60 -5.10 -4.98
C CYS A 325 13.41 -6.15 -5.75
N LEU A 326 13.05 -6.41 -7.01
CA LEU A 326 13.80 -7.34 -7.88
C LEU A 326 15.23 -6.85 -8.14
N CYS A 327 15.43 -5.54 -8.34
CA CYS A 327 16.77 -4.97 -8.44
C CYS A 327 17.59 -5.13 -7.15
N GLN A 328 16.95 -5.04 -5.96
CA GLN A 328 17.62 -5.29 -4.69
C GLN A 328 18.02 -6.76 -4.53
N MET A 329 17.25 -7.69 -5.06
CA MET A 329 17.57 -9.12 -5.08
C MET A 329 18.74 -9.42 -6.04
N LEU A 330 18.74 -8.84 -7.25
CA LEU A 330 19.78 -9.05 -8.27
C LEU A 330 21.15 -8.48 -7.87
N ARG A 331 21.17 -7.33 -7.19
CA ARG A 331 22.43 -6.69 -6.76
C ARG A 331 23.45 -6.56 -7.91
N GLU A 332 24.57 -7.27 -7.80
CA GLU A 332 25.67 -7.27 -8.77
C GLU A 332 25.28 -7.90 -10.12
N GLN A 333 24.20 -8.70 -10.16
CA GLN A 333 23.71 -9.33 -11.39
C GLN A 333 22.86 -8.38 -12.26
N LEU A 334 22.71 -7.11 -11.91
CA LEU A 334 21.98 -6.11 -12.71
C LEU A 334 22.57 -5.90 -14.10
N GLU A 335 23.87 -6.13 -14.27
CA GLU A 335 24.54 -6.01 -15.59
C GLU A 335 24.31 -7.20 -16.52
N THR A 336 23.70 -8.29 -16.02
CA THR A 336 23.32 -9.44 -16.86
C THR A 336 22.21 -9.06 -17.85
N THR A 337 22.02 -9.88 -18.90
CA THR A 337 20.94 -9.69 -19.86
C THR A 337 19.57 -9.58 -19.20
N GLN A 338 19.29 -10.41 -18.18
CA GLN A 338 18.05 -10.38 -17.41
C GLN A 338 17.93 -9.12 -16.58
N GLY A 339 19.00 -8.68 -15.92
CA GLY A 339 19.02 -7.44 -15.16
C GLY A 339 18.77 -6.21 -16.04
N LYS A 340 19.34 -6.17 -17.24
CA LYS A 340 19.08 -5.11 -18.22
C LYS A 340 17.64 -5.09 -18.73
N LYS A 341 17.05 -6.27 -19.02
CA LYS A 341 15.62 -6.38 -19.36
C LYS A 341 14.73 -5.86 -18.23
N LEU A 342 14.98 -6.28 -16.98
CA LEU A 342 14.27 -5.78 -15.81
C LEU A 342 14.41 -4.26 -15.68
N HIS A 343 15.64 -3.73 -15.84
CA HIS A 343 15.88 -2.29 -15.73
C HIS A 343 15.14 -1.47 -16.79
N ALA A 344 14.99 -2.01 -17.99
CA ALA A 344 14.25 -1.37 -19.09
C ALA A 344 12.72 -1.41 -18.91
N ALA A 345 12.19 -2.42 -18.20
CA ALA A 345 10.74 -2.64 -18.06
C ALA A 345 9.99 -1.41 -17.52
N GLN A 346 8.86 -1.06 -18.12
CA GLN A 346 8.00 0.09 -17.78
C GLN A 346 6.59 -0.34 -17.33
N SER A 347 6.33 -1.65 -17.27
CA SER A 347 5.05 -2.22 -16.85
C SER A 347 5.25 -3.51 -16.07
N THR A 348 4.20 -3.98 -15.38
CA THR A 348 4.18 -5.30 -14.73
C THR A 348 4.27 -6.41 -15.75
N GLN A 349 3.63 -6.24 -16.93
CA GLN A 349 3.70 -7.19 -18.02
C GLN A 349 5.14 -7.39 -18.50
N GLU A 350 5.87 -6.30 -18.82
CA GLU A 350 7.26 -6.36 -19.25
C GLU A 350 8.20 -7.00 -18.20
N ILE A 351 7.90 -6.80 -16.89
CA ILE A 351 8.62 -7.52 -15.82
C ILE A 351 8.34 -9.02 -15.92
N CYS A 352 7.09 -9.43 -16.10
CA CYS A 352 6.72 -10.84 -16.24
C CYS A 352 7.36 -11.47 -17.47
N GLU A 353 7.38 -10.78 -18.62
CA GLU A 353 8.06 -11.22 -19.83
C GLU A 353 9.58 -11.40 -19.61
N ALA A 354 10.24 -10.48 -18.88
CA ALA A 354 11.65 -10.59 -18.54
C ALA A 354 11.99 -11.83 -17.69
N PHE A 355 11.01 -12.37 -16.96
CA PHE A 355 11.15 -13.53 -16.07
C PHE A 355 10.43 -14.79 -16.60
N GLU A 356 10.03 -14.83 -17.87
CA GLU A 356 9.35 -15.98 -18.51
C GLU A 356 8.01 -16.32 -17.82
N MET A 357 7.24 -15.31 -17.45
CA MET A 357 5.97 -15.41 -16.73
C MET A 357 4.82 -14.68 -17.43
N ALA A 358 4.88 -14.50 -18.75
CA ALA A 358 3.85 -13.81 -19.51
C ALA A 358 2.47 -14.49 -19.37
N ASP A 359 2.41 -15.82 -19.54
CA ASP A 359 1.19 -16.61 -19.42
C ASP A 359 0.53 -16.42 -18.04
N PHE A 360 1.33 -16.47 -16.99
CA PHE A 360 0.85 -16.25 -15.61
C PHE A 360 0.24 -14.84 -15.44
N TYR A 361 0.84 -13.83 -16.06
CA TYR A 361 0.32 -12.46 -16.02
C TYR A 361 -1.04 -12.37 -16.72
N GLU A 362 -1.16 -12.94 -17.92
CA GLU A 362 -2.39 -12.94 -18.72
C GLU A 362 -3.51 -13.70 -18.00
N GLU A 363 -3.25 -14.90 -17.47
CA GLU A 363 -4.21 -15.69 -16.70
C GLU A 363 -4.69 -14.92 -15.47
N THR A 364 -3.76 -14.31 -14.70
CA THR A 364 -4.11 -13.58 -13.49
C THR A 364 -4.94 -12.34 -13.81
N THR A 365 -4.60 -11.61 -14.87
CA THR A 365 -5.33 -10.43 -15.31
C THR A 365 -6.74 -10.81 -15.78
N ALA A 366 -6.88 -11.90 -16.53
CA ALA A 366 -8.19 -12.42 -16.96
C ALA A 366 -9.10 -12.77 -15.75
N ILE A 367 -8.54 -13.37 -14.69
CA ILE A 367 -9.27 -13.66 -13.46
C ILE A 367 -9.74 -12.36 -12.78
N PHE A 368 -8.92 -11.33 -12.73
CA PHE A 368 -9.31 -10.04 -12.14
C PHE A 368 -10.43 -9.36 -12.92
N GLU A 369 -10.34 -9.33 -14.24
CA GLU A 369 -11.40 -8.76 -15.09
C GLU A 369 -12.71 -9.55 -14.94
N ALA A 370 -12.66 -10.89 -14.87
CA ALA A 370 -13.84 -11.72 -14.64
C ALA A 370 -14.46 -11.44 -13.25
N LYS A 371 -13.67 -11.36 -12.18
CA LYS A 371 -14.16 -11.01 -10.84
C LYS A 371 -14.79 -9.61 -10.83
N LYS A 372 -14.13 -8.64 -11.45
CA LYS A 372 -14.64 -7.27 -11.53
C LYS A 372 -15.98 -7.21 -12.24
N THR A 373 -16.10 -7.88 -13.38
CA THR A 373 -17.35 -7.97 -14.14
C THR A 373 -18.47 -8.62 -13.32
N SER A 374 -18.17 -9.72 -12.60
CA SER A 374 -19.14 -10.40 -11.74
C SER A 374 -19.66 -9.49 -10.64
N LEU A 375 -18.76 -8.77 -9.95
CA LEU A 375 -19.13 -7.83 -8.90
C LEU A 375 -19.91 -6.61 -9.43
N GLU A 376 -19.59 -6.16 -10.65
CA GLU A 376 -20.35 -5.10 -11.33
C GLU A 376 -21.78 -5.56 -11.68
N THR A 377 -21.96 -6.82 -12.04
CA THR A 377 -23.28 -7.41 -12.34
C THR A 377 -24.11 -7.55 -11.05
N GLU A 378 -23.52 -8.11 -9.98
CA GLU A 378 -24.20 -8.25 -8.68
C GLU A 378 -24.65 -6.90 -8.11
N THR A 379 -23.83 -5.86 -8.25
CA THR A 379 -24.22 -4.49 -7.80
C THR A 379 -25.24 -3.83 -8.71
N GLN A 380 -25.34 -4.21 -9.99
CA GLN A 380 -26.41 -3.76 -10.88
C GLN A 380 -27.74 -4.36 -10.49
N ASP A 381 -27.78 -5.65 -10.12
CA ASP A 381 -28.98 -6.32 -9.64
C ASP A 381 -29.48 -5.75 -8.30
N GLU A 382 -28.58 -5.32 -7.39
CA GLU A 382 -28.93 -4.65 -6.14
C GLU A 382 -29.41 -3.19 -6.38
N ASP A 383 -28.78 -2.46 -7.29
CA ASP A 383 -29.21 -1.10 -7.68
C ASP A 383 -30.56 -1.10 -8.41
N ASP A 384 -30.90 -2.17 -9.14
CA ASP A 384 -32.21 -2.34 -9.77
C ASP A 384 -33.31 -2.75 -8.77
N GLN A 385 -32.96 -3.35 -7.63
CA GLN A 385 -33.91 -3.65 -6.55
C GLN A 385 -34.25 -2.44 -5.66
N MET A 386 -33.44 -1.39 -5.65
CA MET A 386 -33.77 -0.07 -5.05
C MET A 386 -34.32 0.89 -6.12
N GLU A 387 -35.32 0.45 -6.88
CA GLU A 387 -35.96 1.31 -7.87
C GLU A 387 -36.75 2.45 -7.20
N ASP A 388 -36.22 3.67 -7.37
CA ASP A 388 -37.02 4.88 -7.29
C ASP A 388 -37.71 5.02 -8.67
N PRO A 389 -39.04 4.72 -8.77
CA PRO A 389 -39.75 4.72 -10.06
C PRO A 389 -39.79 6.11 -10.71
N ASP A 390 -39.42 7.15 -9.95
CA ASP A 390 -39.46 8.54 -10.41
C ASP A 390 -38.16 9.00 -11.09
N VAL A 391 -37.13 8.10 -11.23
CA VAL A 391 -35.86 8.44 -11.88
C VAL A 391 -35.82 7.95 -13.32
N ILE A 392 -35.73 8.87 -14.27
CA ILE A 392 -35.52 8.54 -15.69
C ILE A 392 -34.08 8.12 -15.93
N LYS A 393 -33.91 6.90 -16.46
CA LYS A 393 -32.59 6.27 -16.67
C LYS A 393 -32.28 6.11 -18.17
N MET A 394 -31.03 6.35 -18.56
CA MET A 394 -30.54 6.13 -19.92
C MET A 394 -29.06 5.73 -19.86
N ALA A 395 -28.61 4.77 -20.69
CA ALA A 395 -27.22 4.36 -20.79
C ALA A 395 -26.41 5.41 -21.58
N VAL A 396 -25.78 6.36 -20.87
CA VAL A 396 -25.05 7.48 -21.47
C VAL A 396 -23.71 7.67 -20.77
N ARG A 397 -22.67 7.90 -21.57
CA ARG A 397 -21.34 8.31 -21.08
C ARG A 397 -20.92 9.63 -21.73
N PHE A 398 -20.30 10.51 -20.96
CA PHE A 398 -19.76 11.76 -21.48
C PHE A 398 -18.36 11.56 -22.05
N ASP A 399 -18.16 11.75 -23.36
CA ASP A 399 -16.84 11.86 -23.97
C ASP A 399 -16.53 13.33 -24.29
N LYS A 400 -15.52 13.88 -23.62
CA LYS A 400 -15.10 15.28 -23.78
C LYS A 400 -14.73 15.65 -25.25
N ARG A 401 -14.38 14.67 -26.07
CA ARG A 401 -13.99 14.89 -27.47
C ARG A 401 -15.19 15.21 -28.38
N GLU A 402 -16.38 14.84 -27.95
CA GLU A 402 -17.61 15.04 -28.70
C GLU A 402 -18.24 16.44 -28.45
N TYR A 403 -17.65 17.22 -27.53
CA TYR A 403 -18.18 18.52 -27.12
C TYR A 403 -17.16 19.64 -27.30
N PRO A 404 -17.61 20.88 -27.58
CA PRO A 404 -16.73 22.04 -27.64
C PRO A 404 -16.00 22.26 -26.31
N PRO A 405 -14.74 22.78 -26.33
CA PRO A 405 -13.97 23.00 -25.10
C PRO A 405 -14.63 23.98 -24.11
N GLN A 406 -15.45 24.89 -24.60
CA GLN A 406 -16.04 25.99 -23.82
C GLN A 406 -17.43 25.68 -23.28
N ILE A 407 -18.17 24.74 -23.88
CA ILE A 407 -19.56 24.45 -23.52
C ILE A 407 -19.70 22.96 -23.18
N THR A 408 -20.23 22.68 -21.99
CA THR A 408 -20.46 21.31 -21.53
C THR A 408 -21.95 21.05 -21.36
N PRO A 409 -22.41 19.79 -21.38
CA PRO A 409 -23.81 19.44 -21.13
C PRO A 409 -24.38 20.06 -19.86
N LYS A 410 -23.63 20.11 -18.76
CA LYS A 410 -24.03 20.79 -17.52
C LYS A 410 -24.29 22.29 -17.70
N MET A 411 -23.44 22.96 -18.47
CA MET A 411 -23.60 24.38 -18.76
C MET A 411 -24.82 24.60 -19.65
N TYR A 412 -25.00 23.74 -20.65
CA TYR A 412 -26.16 23.79 -21.54
C TYR A 412 -27.48 23.61 -20.76
N LEU A 413 -27.51 22.61 -19.85
CA LEU A 413 -28.70 22.37 -19.01
C LEU A 413 -28.99 23.55 -18.08
N LEU A 414 -27.93 24.13 -17.47
CA LEU A 414 -28.10 25.32 -16.61
C LEU A 414 -28.66 26.52 -17.37
N GLU A 415 -28.17 26.73 -18.59
CA GLU A 415 -28.59 27.83 -19.44
C GLU A 415 -30.05 27.64 -19.93
N TRP A 416 -30.39 26.38 -20.29
CA TRP A 416 -31.75 26.00 -20.64
C TRP A 416 -32.70 26.22 -19.48
N CYS A 417 -32.38 25.78 -18.27
CA CYS A 417 -33.21 26.02 -17.08
C CYS A 417 -33.44 27.51 -16.81
N ARG A 418 -32.41 28.35 -17.00
CA ARG A 418 -32.55 29.81 -16.86
C ARG A 418 -33.50 30.41 -17.89
N LYS A 419 -33.39 29.95 -19.14
CA LYS A 419 -34.26 30.42 -20.25
C LYS A 419 -35.71 30.04 -20.03
N GLU A 420 -35.96 28.81 -19.59
CA GLU A 420 -37.30 28.29 -19.32
C GLU A 420 -37.81 28.65 -17.92
N LYS A 421 -37.07 29.47 -17.15
CA LYS A 421 -37.41 29.92 -15.78
C LYS A 421 -37.59 28.77 -14.78
N HIS A 422 -36.91 27.64 -14.97
CA HIS A 422 -36.83 26.55 -14.02
C HIS A 422 -35.78 26.81 -12.91
N PRO A 423 -35.93 26.20 -11.74
CA PRO A 423 -34.88 26.17 -10.71
C PRO A 423 -33.56 25.63 -11.28
N GLN A 424 -32.44 26.02 -10.65
CA GLN A 424 -31.14 25.49 -11.06
C GLN A 424 -31.08 23.97 -10.89
N PRO A 425 -30.43 23.24 -11.80
CA PRO A 425 -30.24 21.80 -11.68
C PRO A 425 -29.50 21.43 -10.39
N VAL A 426 -30.03 20.51 -9.60
CA VAL A 426 -29.41 19.99 -8.38
C VAL A 426 -28.78 18.62 -8.70
N TYR A 427 -27.50 18.45 -8.35
CA TYR A 427 -26.75 17.21 -8.60
C TYR A 427 -26.44 16.50 -7.30
N GLU A 428 -26.90 15.27 -7.17
CA GLU A 428 -26.53 14.35 -6.09
C GLU A 428 -25.62 13.28 -6.68
N THR A 429 -24.37 13.21 -6.21
CA THR A 429 -23.38 12.29 -6.76
C THR A 429 -22.89 11.36 -5.69
N VAL A 430 -22.99 10.07 -5.94
CA VAL A 430 -22.49 8.99 -5.09
C VAL A 430 -21.26 8.35 -5.72
N GLN A 431 -20.37 7.85 -4.89
CA GLN A 431 -19.22 7.06 -5.32
C GLN A 431 -19.43 5.62 -4.87
N ARG A 432 -19.34 4.68 -5.79
CA ARG A 432 -19.42 3.26 -5.48
C ARG A 432 -18.12 2.80 -4.82
N PRO A 433 -18.18 2.18 -3.61
CA PRO A 433 -16.96 1.80 -2.88
C PRO A 433 -16.12 0.75 -3.61
N LEU A 434 -16.77 -0.15 -4.36
CA LEU A 434 -16.17 -1.30 -5.02
C LEU A 434 -15.09 -0.91 -6.05
N ASP A 435 -15.43 -0.03 -6.99
CA ASP A 435 -14.58 0.36 -8.14
C ASP A 435 -14.28 1.85 -8.18
N ARG A 436 -14.80 2.61 -7.21
CA ARG A 436 -14.66 4.07 -7.06
C ARG A 436 -15.22 4.88 -8.21
N LEU A 437 -16.06 4.27 -9.03
CA LEU A 437 -16.79 4.97 -10.05
C LEU A 437 -17.88 5.85 -9.41
N PHE A 438 -18.28 6.87 -10.14
CA PHE A 438 -19.26 7.85 -9.71
C PHE A 438 -20.55 7.71 -10.53
N CYS A 439 -21.67 7.81 -9.85
CA CYS A 439 -22.96 7.99 -10.47
C CYS A 439 -23.60 9.28 -9.95
N SER A 440 -24.28 10.01 -10.82
CA SER A 440 -24.94 11.27 -10.46
C SER A 440 -26.39 11.25 -10.90
N VAL A 441 -27.25 11.71 -10.00
CA VAL A 441 -28.64 12.05 -10.30
C VAL A 441 -28.72 13.55 -10.43
N VAL A 442 -29.36 14.05 -11.49
CA VAL A 442 -29.71 15.47 -11.62
C VAL A 442 -31.21 15.64 -11.47
N THR A 443 -31.64 16.58 -10.63
CA THR A 443 -33.04 16.98 -10.46
C THR A 443 -33.30 18.28 -11.19
N VAL A 444 -34.31 18.28 -12.08
CA VAL A 444 -34.77 19.44 -12.83
C VAL A 444 -36.30 19.43 -12.84
N ALA A 445 -36.95 20.52 -12.38
CA ALA A 445 -38.39 20.64 -12.30
C ALA A 445 -39.06 19.42 -11.60
N GLU A 446 -38.52 19.03 -10.44
CA GLU A 446 -38.97 17.88 -9.61
C GLU A 446 -38.76 16.51 -10.23
N GLN A 447 -38.33 16.42 -11.51
CA GLN A 447 -38.01 15.15 -12.17
C GLN A 447 -36.52 14.84 -12.03
N LYS A 448 -36.22 13.57 -11.77
CA LYS A 448 -34.87 13.06 -11.59
C LYS A 448 -34.38 12.32 -12.83
N TYR A 449 -33.10 12.53 -13.19
CA TYR A 449 -32.44 11.91 -14.35
C TYR A 449 -31.09 11.34 -13.97
N ARG A 450 -30.76 10.14 -14.46
CA ARG A 450 -29.53 9.45 -14.12
C ARG A 450 -28.99 8.65 -15.32
N SER A 451 -27.64 8.58 -15.49
CA SER A 451 -27.06 7.56 -16.34
C SER A 451 -27.05 6.20 -15.65
N THR A 452 -27.32 5.12 -16.38
CA THR A 452 -27.10 3.75 -15.87
C THR A 452 -25.62 3.38 -15.84
N LEU A 453 -24.76 4.13 -16.57
CA LEU A 453 -23.31 3.90 -16.61
C LEU A 453 -22.59 4.73 -15.53
N TRP A 454 -21.64 4.08 -14.86
CA TRP A 454 -20.78 4.70 -13.87
C TRP A 454 -19.52 5.29 -14.52
N ASP A 455 -19.04 6.44 -14.00
CA ASP A 455 -17.92 7.19 -14.57
C ASP A 455 -16.73 7.33 -13.62
N LYS A 456 -15.51 7.48 -14.17
CA LYS A 456 -14.24 7.56 -13.43
C LYS A 456 -14.10 8.79 -12.52
N SER A 457 -14.97 9.79 -12.64
CA SER A 457 -14.92 10.98 -11.79
C SER A 457 -16.29 11.58 -11.60
N LYS A 458 -16.52 12.24 -10.44
CA LYS A 458 -17.71 13.02 -10.12
C LYS A 458 -18.12 13.94 -11.27
N LYS A 459 -17.14 14.64 -11.87
CA LYS A 459 -17.38 15.59 -12.96
C LYS A 459 -17.95 14.93 -14.22
N LEU A 460 -17.49 13.73 -14.56
CA LEU A 460 -17.98 12.98 -15.73
C LEU A 460 -19.38 12.44 -15.47
N ALA A 461 -19.63 11.88 -14.28
CA ALA A 461 -20.96 11.39 -13.89
C ALA A 461 -22.04 12.50 -13.92
N GLU A 462 -21.69 13.69 -13.42
CA GLU A 462 -22.60 14.85 -13.48
C GLU A 462 -22.88 15.31 -14.93
N GLN A 463 -21.90 15.20 -15.84
CA GLN A 463 -22.10 15.48 -17.27
C GLN A 463 -23.03 14.44 -17.90
N ALA A 464 -22.83 13.15 -17.58
CA ALA A 464 -23.68 12.07 -18.07
C ALA A 464 -25.14 12.23 -17.62
N ALA A 465 -25.38 12.57 -16.35
CA ALA A 465 -26.72 12.86 -15.85
C ALA A 465 -27.37 14.05 -16.57
N ALA A 466 -26.61 15.12 -16.85
CA ALA A 466 -27.10 16.27 -17.62
C ALA A 466 -27.48 15.89 -19.06
N ILE A 467 -26.70 14.98 -19.71
CA ILE A 467 -27.03 14.47 -21.05
C ILE A 467 -28.37 13.71 -21.04
N VAL A 468 -28.58 12.84 -20.03
CA VAL A 468 -29.84 12.09 -19.90
C VAL A 468 -31.01 13.07 -19.81
N CYS A 469 -30.91 14.10 -18.96
CA CYS A 469 -31.93 15.14 -18.82
C CYS A 469 -32.19 15.86 -20.14
N LEU A 470 -31.15 16.37 -20.81
CA LEU A 470 -31.29 17.10 -22.08
C LEU A 470 -31.93 16.24 -23.18
N ARG A 471 -31.50 14.97 -23.30
CA ARG A 471 -32.08 14.04 -24.29
C ARG A 471 -33.55 13.74 -24.01
N THR A 472 -33.89 13.52 -22.76
CA THR A 472 -35.30 13.27 -22.37
C THR A 472 -36.19 14.47 -22.65
N LEU A 473 -35.67 15.68 -22.45
CA LEU A 473 -36.38 16.92 -22.72
C LEU A 473 -36.39 17.30 -24.23
N GLY A 474 -35.74 16.53 -25.09
CA GLY A 474 -35.60 16.85 -26.51
C GLY A 474 -34.76 18.10 -26.79
N VAL A 475 -33.89 18.49 -25.84
CA VAL A 475 -33.06 19.69 -25.94
C VAL A 475 -31.67 19.28 -26.49
N PRO A 476 -31.07 20.06 -27.40
CA PRO A 476 -29.72 19.79 -27.88
C PRO A 476 -28.70 19.74 -26.73
N GLU A 477 -27.87 18.70 -26.69
CA GLU A 477 -26.86 18.50 -25.64
C GLU A 477 -25.55 19.25 -25.89
N GLY A 478 -25.48 20.00 -26.99
CA GLY A 478 -24.29 20.78 -27.37
C GLY A 478 -23.15 19.92 -27.99
N LYS A 479 -23.48 18.74 -28.51
CA LYS A 479 -22.53 17.84 -29.18
C LYS A 479 -22.09 18.43 -30.52
N LEU A 480 -20.79 18.27 -30.89
CA LEU A 480 -20.25 18.67 -32.18
C LEU A 480 -20.87 17.84 -33.32
N CYS A 481 -21.30 18.47 -34.40
CA CYS A 481 -21.74 17.75 -35.58
C CYS A 481 -20.56 17.01 -36.24
N GLU A 482 -20.84 15.88 -36.88
CA GLU A 482 -19.80 14.98 -37.48
C GLU A 482 -18.79 15.68 -38.40
N GLY A 483 -19.17 16.81 -39.04
CA GLY A 483 -18.28 17.62 -39.88
C GLY A 483 -17.27 18.48 -39.11
N GLU A 484 -17.52 18.84 -37.86
CA GLU A 484 -16.67 19.74 -37.08
C GLU A 484 -15.57 18.99 -36.31
N THR A 485 -15.76 17.73 -35.99
CA THR A 485 -14.74 16.88 -35.34
C THR A 485 -13.52 16.66 -36.24
N HIS A 486 -13.69 16.62 -37.56
CA HIS A 486 -12.60 16.50 -38.54
C HIS A 486 -11.72 17.75 -38.62
N LEU A 487 -12.30 18.95 -38.46
CA LEU A 487 -11.58 20.22 -38.51
C LEU A 487 -10.68 20.46 -37.29
N ILE A 488 -11.11 20.04 -36.10
CA ILE A 488 -10.33 20.18 -34.88
C ILE A 488 -9.13 19.24 -34.90
N ASN A 489 -9.27 18.02 -35.41
CA ASN A 489 -8.18 17.07 -35.56
C ASN A 489 -7.16 17.51 -36.63
N LYS A 490 -7.62 18.19 -37.69
CA LYS A 490 -6.76 18.70 -38.76
C LYS A 490 -5.90 19.87 -38.25
N ARG A 491 -6.48 20.82 -37.51
CA ARG A 491 -5.71 21.93 -36.89
C ARG A 491 -4.66 21.45 -35.89
N LYS A 492 -4.96 20.46 -35.06
CA LYS A 492 -3.94 19.86 -34.14
C LYS A 492 -2.82 19.12 -34.89
N ARG A 493 -3.08 18.61 -36.07
CA ARG A 493 -2.07 17.97 -36.93
C ARG A 493 -1.20 19.01 -37.63
N GLU A 494 -1.80 20.06 -38.14
CA GLU A 494 -1.11 21.21 -38.76
C GLU A 494 -0.25 21.97 -37.76
N ASP A 495 -0.71 22.19 -36.51
CA ASP A 495 0.09 22.78 -35.42
C ASP A 495 1.29 21.90 -35.01
N ARG A 496 1.18 20.57 -35.08
CA ARG A 496 2.30 19.66 -34.85
C ARG A 496 3.27 19.60 -36.02
N GLU A 497 2.79 19.67 -37.24
CA GLU A 497 3.64 19.71 -38.43
C GLU A 497 4.36 21.06 -38.58
N CYS A 498 3.73 22.17 -38.19
CA CYS A 498 4.39 23.47 -38.13
C CYS A 498 5.47 23.59 -37.02
N LEU A 499 5.33 22.85 -35.92
CA LEU A 499 6.36 22.78 -34.86
C LEU A 499 7.55 21.90 -35.26
N ASN A 500 7.32 20.83 -36.04
CA ASN A 500 8.39 19.95 -36.51
C ASN A 500 9.17 20.50 -37.72
N ASN A 501 8.59 21.43 -38.51
CA ASN A 501 9.27 22.04 -39.66
C ASN A 501 10.06 23.31 -39.35
N ARG A 502 10.14 23.73 -38.08
CA ARG A 502 10.99 24.87 -37.65
C ARG A 502 12.39 24.47 -37.22
N ASP A 503 12.73 23.18 -37.20
CA ASP A 503 14.03 22.66 -36.76
C ASP A 503 15.01 22.29 -37.92
N HIS A 504 14.79 22.74 -39.14
CA HIS A 504 15.79 22.61 -40.22
C HIS A 504 15.99 23.95 -40.93
N GLY A 505 16.95 24.73 -40.49
CA GLY A 505 17.42 25.96 -41.14
C GLY A 505 18.54 26.63 -40.34
N GLU A 506 19.76 26.26 -40.70
CA GLU A 506 21.07 26.87 -40.51
C GLU A 506 21.13 28.29 -39.85
N ASP A 507 21.99 28.58 -38.92
CA ASP A 507 23.39 28.84 -38.86
C ASP A 507 23.77 29.87 -37.76
N LEU A 508 24.86 29.61 -37.03
CA LEU A 508 25.81 30.49 -36.38
C LEU A 508 25.33 31.66 -35.45
N SER A 509 25.42 31.45 -34.16
CA SER A 509 26.27 32.25 -33.21
C SER A 509 25.92 31.94 -31.72
N GLU A 510 26.96 31.63 -30.95
CA GLU A 510 26.98 31.47 -29.47
C GLU A 510 26.88 32.83 -28.75
N PRO A 511 26.88 32.86 -27.40
CA PRO A 511 26.05 32.10 -26.42
C PRO A 511 25.38 32.99 -25.36
N SER A 512 24.41 32.51 -24.63
CA SER A 512 24.23 32.90 -23.24
C SER A 512 23.35 31.92 -22.42
N HIS A 513 23.88 31.57 -21.27
CA HIS A 513 23.41 30.66 -20.24
C HIS A 513 21.98 30.91 -19.75
N LYS A 514 21.19 29.82 -19.61
CA LYS A 514 20.32 29.66 -18.43
C LYS A 514 20.19 28.16 -18.11
N LYS A 515 20.53 27.84 -16.85
CA LYS A 515 20.61 26.55 -16.21
C LYS A 515 19.21 25.96 -15.98
N ALA A 516 19.03 24.68 -16.32
CA ALA A 516 18.00 23.83 -15.75
C ALA A 516 18.67 22.81 -14.84
N ASN A 517 18.26 22.77 -13.58
CA ASN A 517 18.79 21.89 -12.54
C ASN A 517 18.28 20.46 -12.74
N ILE A 518 19.20 19.55 -12.99
CA ILE A 518 19.02 18.12 -12.75
C ILE A 518 19.96 17.74 -11.62
N ILE A 519 19.42 17.35 -10.48
CA ILE A 519 20.18 16.89 -9.32
C ILE A 519 20.55 15.43 -9.55
N ALA A 520 21.82 15.18 -9.83
CA ALA A 520 22.48 13.89 -9.66
C ALA A 520 23.47 14.04 -8.50
N GLU A 521 23.21 13.37 -7.39
CA GLU A 521 24.20 13.28 -6.30
C GLU A 521 25.22 12.18 -6.65
N THR A 522 26.42 12.60 -6.95
CA THR A 522 27.62 11.78 -6.81
C THR A 522 28.52 12.42 -5.75
N SER A 523 28.89 11.61 -4.77
CA SER A 523 29.84 11.94 -3.72
C SER A 523 31.26 12.11 -4.29
N ASP A 524 31.90 13.22 -4.01
CA ASP A 524 33.35 13.34 -4.07
C ASP A 524 33.93 13.81 -2.73
N MET A 525 34.90 13.04 -2.28
CA MET A 525 35.72 13.32 -1.12
C MET A 525 36.72 14.44 -1.44
N ASN A 526 36.73 15.49 -0.62
CA ASN A 526 37.86 16.40 -0.54
C ASN A 526 38.62 16.21 0.77
N VAL A 527 39.87 15.79 0.62
CA VAL A 527 40.87 15.72 1.70
C VAL A 527 41.58 17.10 1.76
N PRO A 528 41.65 17.77 2.91
CA PRO A 528 42.51 18.93 3.05
C PRO A 528 43.94 18.51 3.41
N LYS A 529 44.92 19.03 2.66
CA LYS A 529 46.35 18.98 2.98
C LYS A 529 46.64 19.89 4.17
N MET A 530 47.38 19.36 5.15
CA MET A 530 48.05 20.18 6.20
C MET A 530 49.28 20.91 5.64
N PRO A 531 49.57 22.14 6.07
CA PRO A 531 50.88 22.71 5.96
C PRO A 531 51.73 22.45 7.22
N ARG A 532 53.01 22.34 7.01
CA ARG A 532 54.18 22.14 7.89
C ARG A 532 54.02 22.49 9.36
#